data_80c953754555e3784e1ab424a89602a5
#
_entry.id   80c953754555e3784e1ab424a89602a5
#
_cell.length_a   1.000
_cell.length_b   1.000
_cell.length_c   1.000
_cell.angle_alpha   90.00
_cell.angle_beta   90.00
_cell.angle_gamma   90.00
#
_symmetry.space_group_name_H-M   'P 1'
#
loop_
_entity.id
_entity.type
_entity.pdbx_description
1 polymer ?
#
loop_
_entity_poly.entity_id
_entity_poly.type
_entity_poly.pdbx_seq_one_letter_code
_entity_poly.pdbx_strand_id
1 'polypeptide(L)'
;MDIPERIRRTAMNRRQFTLSLGASFSSLWFLPQALAATDYPNKNARIICPFAAGGSGDISSRLFADHFKAATGQTLVVENRAGASGGIGAAAVKNTNPDGYTLMLSTQSILIANELFYKSLPYDPRDFVTVGLMGTSGMYMLVNPSAPYKTVGEFIAYARANPETTPSAHFNSSSRIGAAIFAARAGIRLNEVPYKEVGQAVIDLSAGRLAYMFLDTVAAAQHIQSGSLKPIATTSGERSKIYPDVPTLSEMFPDTEIVAFLSFSVAREVPREIQENLNLLINGMTQSPAMQPRLETLGLTSRPLDLADMAAFVESERKRWTEYVAIAKIEKE
;
A
#
# COMPACT_ATOMS: atom_id res chain seq x y z
N MET A 1 60.49 -74.30 13.02
CA MET A 1 59.40 -75.25 13.08
C MET A 1 58.19 -74.58 12.41
N ASP A 2 57.98 -75.07 11.25
CA ASP A 2 56.83 -75.04 10.35
C ASP A 2 56.19 -73.69 9.82
N ILE A 3 56.53 -73.42 8.57
CA ILE A 3 55.66 -72.87 7.55
C ILE A 3 54.89 -74.09 6.99
N PRO A 4 53.59 -73.98 6.55
CA PRO A 4 53.11 -73.37 5.33
C PRO A 4 51.65 -72.84 5.42
N GLU A 5 50.96 -72.19 4.47
CA GLU A 5 50.60 -72.65 3.15
C GLU A 5 49.82 -71.56 2.34
N ARG A 6 50.20 -71.45 1.09
CA ARG A 6 49.37 -71.22 -0.11
C ARG A 6 48.36 -70.08 -0.19
N ILE A 7 48.82 -69.05 -0.90
CA ILE A 7 48.00 -68.13 -1.65
C ILE A 7 47.41 -68.88 -2.86
N ARG A 8 46.06 -69.06 -2.91
CA ARG A 8 45.33 -69.44 -4.12
C ARG A 8 44.93 -68.16 -4.85
N ARG A 9 45.59 -67.90 -5.98
CA ARG A 9 45.15 -66.95 -6.98
C ARG A 9 43.91 -67.50 -7.69
N THR A 10 42.73 -66.95 -7.44
CA THR A 10 41.53 -67.17 -8.24
C THR A 10 41.56 -66.17 -9.42
N ALA A 11 41.79 -66.69 -10.64
CA ALA A 11 41.74 -65.93 -11.85
C ALA A 11 40.25 -65.55 -12.14
N MET A 12 39.98 -64.30 -12.13
CA MET A 12 38.69 -63.74 -12.44
C MET A 12 38.43 -63.79 -13.94
N ASN A 13 37.34 -64.45 -14.35
CA ASN A 13 37.00 -64.75 -15.73
C ASN A 13 36.51 -63.49 -16.44
N ARG A 14 36.93 -63.24 -17.70
CA ARG A 14 36.63 -62.06 -18.50
C ARG A 14 35.11 -61.72 -18.64
N ARG A 15 34.24 -62.65 -18.39
CA ARG A 15 32.76 -62.44 -18.43
C ARG A 15 32.20 -61.81 -17.17
N GLN A 16 32.89 -61.77 -16.03
CA GLN A 16 32.43 -61.15 -14.82
C GLN A 16 32.86 -59.69 -14.70
N PHE A 17 33.84 -59.24 -15.51
CA PHE A 17 34.28 -57.83 -15.54
C PHE A 17 33.35 -56.92 -16.36
N THR A 18 32.57 -57.45 -17.30
CA THR A 18 31.65 -56.69 -18.13
C THR A 18 30.28 -56.46 -17.46
N LEU A 19 29.91 -57.14 -16.38
CA LEU A 19 28.67 -56.97 -15.67
C LEU A 19 28.75 -56.01 -14.47
N SER A 20 29.97 -55.68 -13.99
CA SER A 20 30.20 -54.78 -12.88
C SER A 20 30.38 -53.30 -13.32
N LEU A 21 30.52 -52.98 -14.60
CA LEU A 21 30.64 -51.61 -15.09
C LEU A 21 29.31 -50.98 -15.53
N GLY A 22 28.23 -51.77 -15.58
CA GLY A 22 26.91 -51.29 -16.02
C GLY A 22 26.02 -50.70 -14.88
N ALA A 23 26.38 -50.91 -13.60
CA ALA A 23 25.53 -50.53 -12.46
C ALA A 23 25.94 -49.21 -11.76
N SER A 24 27.05 -48.57 -12.21
CA SER A 24 27.56 -47.34 -11.53
C SER A 24 27.26 -46.03 -12.28
N PHE A 25 26.51 -46.05 -13.38
CA PHE A 25 26.24 -44.85 -14.16
C PHE A 25 24.84 -44.30 -14.03
N SER A 26 23.97 -44.88 -13.16
CA SER A 26 22.58 -44.46 -13.03
C SER A 26 22.27 -43.56 -11.82
N SER A 27 23.26 -43.18 -11.02
CA SER A 27 23.06 -42.39 -9.78
C SER A 27 23.57 -40.95 -9.83
N LEU A 28 23.86 -40.41 -11.02
CA LEU A 28 24.45 -39.07 -11.18
C LEU A 28 23.44 -38.01 -11.70
N TRP A 29 22.12 -38.28 -11.67
CA TRP A 29 21.13 -37.36 -12.22
C TRP A 29 20.12 -36.82 -11.20
N PHE A 30 20.43 -36.90 -9.91
CA PHE A 30 19.71 -36.11 -8.89
C PHE A 30 20.73 -35.26 -8.13
N LEU A 31 21.39 -34.34 -8.83
CA LEU A 31 21.83 -33.13 -8.17
C LEU A 31 20.53 -32.33 -7.88
N PRO A 32 20.20 -32.06 -6.61
CA PRO A 32 19.20 -31.05 -6.35
C PRO A 32 19.74 -29.79 -7.06
N GLN A 33 18.93 -29.23 -7.98
CA GLN A 33 19.15 -27.87 -8.41
C GLN A 33 19.21 -27.06 -7.11
N ALA A 34 20.43 -26.71 -6.68
CA ALA A 34 20.60 -25.66 -5.71
C ALA A 34 19.87 -24.48 -6.31
N LEU A 35 18.75 -24.07 -5.72
CA LEU A 35 18.17 -22.77 -6.01
C LEU A 35 19.32 -21.80 -5.82
N ALA A 36 19.83 -21.29 -6.94
CA ALA A 36 20.80 -20.22 -6.90
C ALA A 36 20.07 -19.10 -6.17
N ALA A 37 20.49 -18.83 -4.94
CA ALA A 37 20.02 -17.67 -4.20
C ALA A 37 20.20 -16.49 -5.16
N THR A 38 19.11 -15.84 -5.56
CA THR A 38 19.21 -14.71 -6.48
C THR A 38 20.04 -13.65 -5.78
N ASP A 39 21.10 -13.20 -6.45
CA ASP A 39 21.96 -12.10 -6.00
C ASP A 39 21.18 -10.77 -6.16
N TYR A 40 19.96 -10.73 -5.59
CA TYR A 40 19.05 -9.59 -5.64
C TYR A 40 18.93 -8.96 -4.25
N PRO A 41 19.07 -7.61 -4.17
CA PRO A 41 19.43 -6.67 -5.22
C PRO A 41 20.97 -6.55 -5.38
N ASN A 42 21.48 -6.58 -6.61
CA ASN A 42 22.92 -6.43 -6.92
C ASN A 42 23.24 -5.13 -7.68
N LYS A 43 22.24 -4.28 -7.93
CA LYS A 43 22.36 -2.96 -8.54
C LYS A 43 21.35 -1.99 -7.94
N ASN A 44 21.53 -0.69 -8.22
CA ASN A 44 20.59 0.33 -7.82
C ASN A 44 19.20 0.09 -8.41
N ALA A 45 18.16 0.43 -7.63
CA ALA A 45 16.76 0.32 -7.99
C ALA A 45 16.08 1.70 -7.92
N ARG A 46 14.80 1.78 -8.31
CA ARG A 46 14.00 3.00 -8.20
C ARG A 46 12.58 2.69 -7.74
N ILE A 47 11.98 3.67 -7.07
CA ILE A 47 10.53 3.71 -6.79
C ILE A 47 9.92 4.82 -7.63
N ILE A 48 8.92 4.49 -8.43
CA ILE A 48 8.00 5.48 -8.99
C ILE A 48 6.97 5.79 -7.92
N CYS A 49 7.02 7.02 -7.39
CA CYS A 49 6.00 7.56 -6.50
C CYS A 49 4.98 8.32 -7.35
N PRO A 50 3.74 7.83 -7.49
CA PRO A 50 2.73 8.43 -8.39
C PRO A 50 2.06 9.68 -7.79
N PHE A 51 2.69 10.33 -6.84
CA PHE A 51 2.21 11.51 -6.13
C PHE A 51 3.27 12.61 -6.08
N ALA A 52 2.84 13.83 -5.75
CA ALA A 52 3.73 14.97 -5.60
C ALA A 52 4.75 14.77 -4.47
N ALA A 53 5.90 15.41 -4.60
CA ALA A 53 6.94 15.42 -3.56
C ALA A 53 6.43 16.08 -2.27
N GLY A 54 6.88 15.57 -1.12
CA GLY A 54 6.50 16.06 0.22
C GLY A 54 5.17 15.51 0.76
N GLY A 55 4.40 14.77 -0.04
CA GLY A 55 3.20 14.07 0.43
C GLY A 55 3.52 12.74 1.13
N SER A 56 2.49 12.11 1.72
CA SER A 56 2.61 10.85 2.45
C SER A 56 3.28 9.73 1.63
N GLY A 57 2.96 9.64 0.35
CA GLY A 57 3.58 8.68 -0.56
C GLY A 57 5.07 8.92 -0.79
N ASP A 58 5.48 10.17 -0.96
CA ASP A 58 6.89 10.54 -1.13
C ASP A 58 7.69 10.26 0.16
N ILE A 59 7.15 10.67 1.31
CA ILE A 59 7.77 10.42 2.62
C ILE A 59 7.95 8.91 2.84
N SER A 60 6.92 8.11 2.61
CA SER A 60 6.97 6.66 2.76
C SER A 60 7.96 6.00 1.79
N SER A 61 8.03 6.47 0.55
CA SER A 61 8.99 5.99 -0.45
C SER A 61 10.43 6.26 -0.01
N ARG A 62 10.71 7.44 0.54
CA ARG A 62 12.05 7.81 1.04
C ARG A 62 12.43 7.01 2.28
N LEU A 63 11.50 6.78 3.21
CA LEU A 63 11.74 5.91 4.37
C LEU A 63 12.13 4.50 3.95
N PHE A 64 11.44 3.95 2.93
CA PHE A 64 11.81 2.65 2.41
C PHE A 64 13.14 2.69 1.64
N ALA A 65 13.42 3.75 0.90
CA ALA A 65 14.70 3.90 0.19
C ALA A 65 15.90 3.93 1.15
N ASP A 66 15.77 4.61 2.27
CA ASP A 66 16.80 4.65 3.33
C ASP A 66 17.01 3.26 3.94
N HIS A 67 15.92 2.55 4.26
CA HIS A 67 16.01 1.19 4.77
C HIS A 67 16.61 0.22 3.76
N PHE A 68 16.17 0.28 2.51
CA PHE A 68 16.68 -0.56 1.42
C PHE A 68 18.20 -0.40 1.28
N LYS A 69 18.69 0.85 1.30
CA LYS A 69 20.14 1.13 1.24
C LYS A 69 20.87 0.57 2.46
N ALA A 70 20.31 0.74 3.65
CA ALA A 70 20.94 0.21 4.88
C ALA A 70 20.98 -1.32 4.90
N ALA A 71 19.95 -2.00 4.39
CA ALA A 71 19.84 -3.46 4.39
C ALA A 71 20.64 -4.13 3.26
N THR A 72 20.78 -3.48 2.10
CA THR A 72 21.32 -4.12 0.88
C THR A 72 22.61 -3.48 0.36
N GLY A 73 22.96 -2.28 0.83
CA GLY A 73 24.05 -1.48 0.27
C GLY A 73 23.71 -0.79 -1.07
N GLN A 74 22.60 -1.14 -1.71
CA GLN A 74 22.17 -0.59 -3.00
C GLN A 74 21.31 0.65 -2.82
N THR A 75 21.41 1.61 -3.74
CA THR A 75 20.59 2.83 -3.70
C THR A 75 19.22 2.57 -4.32
N LEU A 76 18.16 3.06 -3.66
CA LEU A 76 16.79 3.06 -4.16
C LEU A 76 16.38 4.52 -4.41
N VAL A 77 16.29 4.91 -5.70
CA VAL A 77 15.98 6.30 -6.10
C VAL A 77 14.47 6.52 -6.14
N VAL A 78 13.98 7.60 -5.54
CA VAL A 78 12.56 7.97 -5.58
C VAL A 78 12.31 8.96 -6.72
N GLU A 79 11.44 8.60 -7.66
CA GLU A 79 10.98 9.43 -8.78
C GLU A 79 9.50 9.78 -8.61
N ASN A 80 9.17 11.05 -8.42
CA ASN A 80 7.78 11.50 -8.33
C ASN A 80 7.18 11.68 -9.73
N ARG A 81 6.08 10.96 -10.05
CA ARG A 81 5.33 11.04 -11.32
C ARG A 81 3.83 11.18 -11.04
N ALA A 82 3.44 12.35 -10.57
CA ALA A 82 2.06 12.67 -10.22
C ALA A 82 1.15 12.84 -11.45
N GLY A 83 -0.15 12.68 -11.24
CA GLY A 83 -1.21 12.97 -12.21
C GLY A 83 -2.16 11.80 -12.44
N ALA A 84 -3.37 12.11 -12.91
CA ALA A 84 -4.47 11.16 -13.19
C ALA A 84 -4.73 10.19 -12.02
N SER A 85 -4.86 10.69 -10.79
CA SER A 85 -5.03 9.89 -9.56
C SER A 85 -3.97 8.77 -9.40
N GLY A 86 -2.72 9.07 -9.82
CA GLY A 86 -1.61 8.10 -9.81
C GLY A 86 -1.46 7.28 -11.08
N GLY A 87 -2.37 7.42 -12.04
CA GLY A 87 -2.38 6.63 -13.28
C GLY A 87 -1.14 6.83 -14.16
N ILE A 88 -0.55 8.04 -14.17
CA ILE A 88 0.68 8.32 -14.94
C ILE A 88 1.85 7.50 -14.37
N GLY A 89 2.01 7.48 -13.05
CA GLY A 89 3.05 6.68 -12.40
C GLY A 89 2.85 5.19 -12.59
N ALA A 90 1.61 4.71 -12.47
CA ALA A 90 1.28 3.29 -12.69
C ALA A 90 1.60 2.85 -14.12
N ALA A 91 1.18 3.63 -15.13
CA ALA A 91 1.50 3.35 -16.53
C ALA A 91 3.02 3.34 -16.79
N ALA A 92 3.78 4.20 -16.10
CA ALA A 92 5.23 4.22 -16.23
C ALA A 92 5.87 2.92 -15.72
N VAL A 93 5.39 2.37 -14.59
CA VAL A 93 5.89 1.09 -14.03
C VAL A 93 5.53 -0.09 -14.91
N LYS A 94 4.29 -0.16 -15.40
CA LYS A 94 3.83 -1.21 -16.32
C LYS A 94 4.76 -1.39 -17.52
N ASN A 95 5.29 -0.31 -18.05
CA ASN A 95 6.13 -0.30 -19.26
C ASN A 95 7.63 -0.51 -18.97
N THR A 96 8.02 -0.93 -17.76
CA THR A 96 9.42 -1.23 -17.42
C THR A 96 9.75 -2.71 -17.59
N ASN A 97 11.05 -3.03 -17.66
CA ASN A 97 11.46 -4.42 -17.57
C ASN A 97 11.04 -5.03 -16.23
N PRO A 98 10.46 -6.24 -16.22
CA PRO A 98 10.01 -6.90 -15.01
C PRO A 98 11.17 -7.60 -14.26
N ASP A 99 12.26 -6.88 -14.03
CA ASP A 99 13.47 -7.37 -13.36
C ASP A 99 13.49 -7.07 -11.84
N GLY A 100 12.42 -6.48 -11.30
CA GLY A 100 12.28 -6.12 -9.90
C GLY A 100 13.00 -4.83 -9.48
N TYR A 101 13.73 -4.16 -10.37
CA TYR A 101 14.45 -2.92 -10.05
C TYR A 101 13.64 -1.63 -10.28
N THR A 102 12.38 -1.77 -10.68
CA THR A 102 11.42 -0.66 -10.67
C THR A 102 10.22 -1.04 -9.82
N LEU A 103 10.09 -0.38 -8.68
CA LEU A 103 8.95 -0.50 -7.78
C LEU A 103 7.98 0.65 -8.02
N MET A 104 6.75 0.48 -7.58
CA MET A 104 5.74 1.51 -7.49
C MET A 104 5.32 1.68 -6.03
N LEU A 105 5.28 2.90 -5.52
CA LEU A 105 4.43 3.17 -4.37
C LEU A 105 2.99 3.02 -4.84
N SER A 106 2.24 2.13 -4.25
CA SER A 106 0.86 1.84 -4.61
C SER A 106 -0.10 2.14 -3.47
N THR A 107 -1.32 2.47 -3.83
CA THR A 107 -2.40 2.81 -2.90
C THR A 107 -3.70 2.14 -3.34
N GLN A 108 -4.71 2.15 -2.49
CA GLN A 108 -6.06 1.72 -2.86
C GLN A 108 -6.59 2.48 -4.09
N SER A 109 -6.20 3.74 -4.30
CA SER A 109 -6.63 4.51 -5.48
C SER A 109 -6.16 3.82 -6.76
N ILE A 110 -4.88 3.45 -6.84
CA ILE A 110 -4.27 2.84 -8.03
C ILE A 110 -4.72 1.40 -8.21
N LEU A 111 -4.75 0.62 -7.12
CA LEU A 111 -5.00 -0.82 -7.19
C LEU A 111 -6.49 -1.19 -7.24
N ILE A 112 -7.38 -0.26 -6.84
CA ILE A 112 -8.80 -0.56 -6.67
C ILE A 112 -9.70 0.58 -7.19
N ALA A 113 -9.61 1.77 -6.57
CA ALA A 113 -10.63 2.78 -6.71
C ALA A 113 -10.71 3.36 -8.13
N ASN A 114 -9.58 3.55 -8.80
CA ASN A 114 -9.58 4.14 -10.14
C ASN A 114 -10.38 3.31 -11.15
N GLU A 115 -10.33 1.96 -11.08
CA GLU A 115 -11.15 1.12 -11.96
C GLU A 115 -12.66 1.19 -11.64
N LEU A 116 -13.03 1.63 -10.44
CA LEU A 116 -14.42 1.83 -10.03
C LEU A 116 -14.94 3.22 -10.43
N PHE A 117 -14.05 4.22 -10.51
CA PHE A 117 -14.42 5.63 -10.79
C PHE A 117 -14.29 6.04 -12.25
N TYR A 118 -13.35 5.47 -13.00
CA TYR A 118 -13.03 5.89 -14.37
C TYR A 118 -13.43 4.84 -15.41
N LYS A 119 -13.97 5.29 -16.54
CA LYS A 119 -14.31 4.42 -17.69
C LYS A 119 -13.09 3.88 -18.41
N SER A 120 -11.97 4.59 -18.35
CA SER A 120 -10.73 4.23 -19.01
C SER A 120 -9.53 4.57 -18.14
N LEU A 121 -8.60 3.65 -18.04
CA LEU A 121 -7.34 3.83 -17.32
C LEU A 121 -6.15 3.55 -18.27
N PRO A 122 -5.00 4.23 -18.11
CA PRO A 122 -3.80 3.97 -18.89
C PRO A 122 -3.05 2.70 -18.43
N TYR A 123 -3.58 1.95 -17.47
CA TYR A 123 -3.04 0.71 -16.90
C TYR A 123 -4.19 -0.19 -16.44
N ASP A 124 -3.89 -1.47 -16.22
CA ASP A 124 -4.78 -2.40 -15.52
C ASP A 124 -4.22 -2.60 -14.09
N PRO A 125 -5.01 -2.45 -13.02
CA PRO A 125 -4.55 -2.77 -11.66
C PRO A 125 -3.99 -4.19 -11.53
N ARG A 126 -4.43 -5.13 -12.38
CA ARG A 126 -3.95 -6.51 -12.44
C ARG A 126 -2.57 -6.67 -13.07
N ASP A 127 -2.02 -5.62 -13.69
CA ASP A 127 -0.63 -5.60 -14.18
C ASP A 127 0.40 -5.58 -13.03
N PHE A 128 -0.05 -5.46 -11.77
CA PHE A 128 0.83 -5.33 -10.62
C PHE A 128 0.62 -6.43 -9.59
N VAL A 129 1.70 -6.75 -8.87
CA VAL A 129 1.68 -7.54 -7.64
C VAL A 129 2.13 -6.65 -6.49
N THR A 130 1.33 -6.59 -5.43
CA THR A 130 1.69 -5.86 -4.22
C THR A 130 2.62 -6.72 -3.38
N VAL A 131 3.84 -6.23 -3.20
CA VAL A 131 4.92 -6.98 -2.54
C VAL A 131 5.12 -6.63 -1.07
N GLY A 132 4.42 -5.61 -0.54
CA GLY A 132 4.47 -5.32 0.90
C GLY A 132 3.64 -4.11 1.29
N LEU A 133 3.15 -4.15 2.52
CA LEU A 133 2.34 -3.10 3.14
C LEU A 133 3.25 -2.15 3.93
N MET A 134 3.25 -0.87 3.57
CA MET A 134 3.86 0.17 4.41
C MET A 134 3.01 0.43 5.66
N GLY A 135 1.72 0.53 5.48
CA GLY A 135 0.74 0.68 6.53
C GLY A 135 -0.62 1.11 6.03
N THR A 136 -1.57 1.05 6.94
CA THR A 136 -2.94 1.53 6.75
C THR A 136 -3.16 2.77 7.61
N SER A 137 -4.00 3.69 7.13
CA SER A 137 -4.43 4.87 7.90
C SER A 137 -5.86 5.21 7.57
N GLY A 138 -6.56 5.80 8.52
CA GLY A 138 -7.82 6.46 8.23
C GLY A 138 -7.62 7.85 7.64
N MET A 139 -8.72 8.55 7.52
CA MET A 139 -8.75 9.98 7.21
C MET A 139 -9.41 10.72 8.35
N TYR A 140 -9.01 11.96 8.58
CA TYR A 140 -9.76 12.86 9.46
C TYR A 140 -10.82 13.62 8.66
N MET A 141 -12.02 13.70 9.21
CA MET A 141 -13.01 14.69 8.83
C MET A 141 -12.60 16.03 9.44
N LEU A 142 -12.13 16.94 8.59
CA LEU A 142 -11.61 18.23 9.00
C LEU A 142 -12.64 19.34 8.74
N VAL A 143 -12.68 20.30 9.64
CA VAL A 143 -13.51 21.50 9.54
C VAL A 143 -12.70 22.75 9.90
N ASN A 144 -13.22 23.92 9.51
CA ASN A 144 -12.65 25.18 9.98
C ASN A 144 -12.85 25.32 11.49
N PRO A 145 -11.82 25.68 12.29
CA PRO A 145 -11.95 25.87 13.74
C PRO A 145 -12.99 26.92 14.14
N SER A 146 -13.29 27.89 13.28
CA SER A 146 -14.31 28.92 13.51
C SER A 146 -15.71 28.51 13.06
N ALA A 147 -15.91 27.32 12.47
CA ALA A 147 -17.21 26.83 12.04
C ALA A 147 -18.20 26.76 13.22
N PRO A 148 -19.51 26.93 13.00
CA PRO A 148 -20.51 26.90 14.04
C PRO A 148 -20.79 25.51 14.64
N TYR A 149 -20.08 24.48 14.19
CA TYR A 149 -20.15 23.10 14.64
C TYR A 149 -18.75 22.61 15.05
N LYS A 150 -18.69 21.83 16.12
CA LYS A 150 -17.44 21.31 16.71
C LYS A 150 -17.41 19.80 16.83
N THR A 151 -18.55 19.15 16.59
CA THR A 151 -18.75 17.70 16.64
C THR A 151 -19.48 17.23 15.38
N VAL A 152 -19.43 15.95 15.10
CA VAL A 152 -20.15 15.35 13.94
C VAL A 152 -21.67 15.54 14.09
N GLY A 153 -22.21 15.38 15.30
CA GLY A 153 -23.65 15.57 15.55
C GLY A 153 -24.10 17.00 15.25
N GLU A 154 -23.36 18.02 15.73
CA GLU A 154 -23.62 19.43 15.43
C GLU A 154 -23.48 19.71 13.92
N PHE A 155 -22.46 19.13 13.26
CA PHE A 155 -22.32 19.27 11.81
C PHE A 155 -23.52 18.70 11.05
N ILE A 156 -24.01 17.50 11.43
CA ILE A 156 -25.18 16.89 10.78
C ILE A 156 -26.42 17.74 10.96
N ALA A 157 -26.65 18.27 12.17
CA ALA A 157 -27.77 19.18 12.42
C ALA A 157 -27.67 20.44 11.56
N TYR A 158 -26.47 21.03 11.49
CA TYR A 158 -26.20 22.20 10.63
C TYR A 158 -26.43 21.90 9.15
N ALA A 159 -25.90 20.77 8.65
CA ALA A 159 -26.00 20.39 7.26
C ALA A 159 -27.46 20.11 6.84
N ARG A 160 -28.26 19.52 7.70
CA ARG A 160 -29.70 19.31 7.46
C ARG A 160 -30.49 20.62 7.38
N ALA A 161 -30.10 21.60 8.21
CA ALA A 161 -30.73 22.94 8.20
C ALA A 161 -30.24 23.80 7.01
N ASN A 162 -29.05 23.52 6.47
CA ASN A 162 -28.37 24.32 5.44
C ASN A 162 -27.84 23.46 4.29
N PRO A 163 -28.69 22.71 3.58
CA PRO A 163 -28.23 21.68 2.65
C PRO A 163 -27.44 22.22 1.46
N GLU A 164 -27.63 23.50 1.07
CA GLU A 164 -26.95 24.13 -0.06
C GLU A 164 -25.59 24.75 0.32
N THR A 165 -25.30 24.91 1.61
CA THR A 165 -24.12 25.64 2.10
C THR A 165 -23.12 24.74 2.83
N THR A 166 -23.14 23.43 2.54
CA THR A 166 -22.22 22.44 3.15
C THR A 166 -21.35 21.75 2.10
N PRO A 167 -20.55 22.50 1.30
CA PRO A 167 -19.69 21.91 0.29
C PRO A 167 -18.54 21.11 0.92
N SER A 168 -18.25 19.93 0.33
CA SER A 168 -17.13 19.06 0.69
C SER A 168 -16.12 19.00 -0.44
N ALA A 169 -14.85 19.23 -0.12
CA ALA A 169 -13.78 19.03 -1.08
C ALA A 169 -13.45 17.56 -1.30
N HIS A 170 -13.16 17.21 -2.54
CA HIS A 170 -12.43 15.98 -2.86
C HIS A 170 -11.32 16.26 -3.87
N PHE A 171 -10.22 15.53 -3.77
CA PHE A 171 -9.01 15.67 -4.61
C PHE A 171 -8.41 14.31 -5.01
N ASN A 172 -8.97 13.23 -4.50
CA ASN A 172 -8.67 11.84 -4.87
C ASN A 172 -9.88 10.94 -4.55
N SER A 173 -9.80 9.68 -4.97
CA SER A 173 -10.87 8.70 -4.77
C SER A 173 -11.21 8.47 -3.29
N SER A 174 -10.22 8.49 -2.39
CA SER A 174 -10.44 8.25 -0.96
C SER A 174 -11.21 9.39 -0.30
N SER A 175 -10.83 10.65 -0.56
CA SER A 175 -11.54 11.82 -0.03
C SER A 175 -12.98 11.91 -0.56
N ARG A 176 -13.19 11.52 -1.84
CA ARG A 176 -14.52 11.47 -2.45
C ARG A 176 -15.40 10.41 -1.78
N ILE A 177 -14.89 9.18 -1.65
CA ILE A 177 -15.66 8.09 -1.01
C ILE A 177 -15.96 8.41 0.47
N GLY A 178 -14.99 8.99 1.20
CA GLY A 178 -15.17 9.41 2.58
C GLY A 178 -16.35 10.36 2.74
N ALA A 179 -16.39 11.41 1.91
CA ALA A 179 -17.49 12.39 1.92
C ALA A 179 -18.83 11.76 1.50
N ALA A 180 -18.83 10.91 0.47
CA ALA A 180 -20.05 10.29 -0.05
C ALA A 180 -20.65 9.28 0.93
N ILE A 181 -19.84 8.40 1.52
CA ILE A 181 -20.29 7.42 2.54
C ILE A 181 -20.79 8.15 3.78
N PHE A 182 -20.05 9.16 4.26
CA PHE A 182 -20.49 9.95 5.41
C PHE A 182 -21.84 10.62 5.12
N ALA A 183 -21.99 11.29 3.98
CA ALA A 183 -23.24 11.96 3.60
C ALA A 183 -24.41 10.96 3.51
N ALA A 184 -24.20 9.80 2.88
CA ALA A 184 -25.22 8.74 2.77
C ALA A 184 -25.66 8.21 4.14
N ARG A 185 -24.70 7.90 5.03
CA ARG A 185 -24.97 7.38 6.37
C ARG A 185 -25.60 8.41 7.31
N ALA A 186 -25.18 9.68 7.20
CA ALA A 186 -25.74 10.79 7.98
C ALA A 186 -27.10 11.28 7.48
N GLY A 187 -27.53 10.85 6.28
CA GLY A 187 -28.75 11.33 5.65
C GLY A 187 -28.72 12.85 5.37
N ILE A 188 -27.59 13.34 4.87
CA ILE A 188 -27.37 14.73 4.47
C ILE A 188 -27.11 14.82 2.97
N ARG A 189 -27.34 15.99 2.39
CA ARG A 189 -27.00 16.22 0.98
C ARG A 189 -25.49 16.31 0.81
N LEU A 190 -24.95 15.60 -0.18
CA LEU A 190 -23.55 15.71 -0.60
C LEU A 190 -23.41 16.81 -1.65
N ASN A 191 -22.59 17.83 -1.36
CA ASN A 191 -22.22 18.90 -2.27
C ASN A 191 -20.72 18.75 -2.57
N GLU A 192 -20.38 18.07 -3.69
CA GLU A 192 -18.99 17.80 -4.06
C GLU A 192 -18.36 19.00 -4.76
N VAL A 193 -17.15 19.35 -4.32
CA VAL A 193 -16.30 20.36 -4.98
C VAL A 193 -14.95 19.67 -5.34
N PRO A 194 -14.69 19.43 -6.63
CA PRO A 194 -13.46 18.81 -7.07
C PRO A 194 -12.28 19.78 -7.01
N TYR A 195 -11.14 19.29 -6.50
CA TYR A 195 -9.86 19.99 -6.46
C TYR A 195 -8.78 19.16 -7.16
N LYS A 196 -7.92 19.83 -7.94
CA LYS A 196 -6.76 19.17 -8.55
C LYS A 196 -5.66 18.89 -7.52
N GLU A 197 -5.51 19.80 -6.55
CA GLU A 197 -4.46 19.78 -5.54
C GLU A 197 -5.04 19.95 -4.14
N VAL A 198 -4.57 19.14 -3.20
CA VAL A 198 -5.00 19.16 -1.80
C VAL A 198 -4.76 20.52 -1.13
N GLY A 199 -3.65 21.17 -1.46
CA GLY A 199 -3.28 22.45 -0.85
C GLY A 199 -4.34 23.54 -1.06
N GLN A 200 -4.94 23.63 -2.25
CA GLN A 200 -6.01 24.60 -2.50
C GLN A 200 -7.27 24.27 -1.69
N ALA A 201 -7.63 22.99 -1.57
CA ALA A 201 -8.75 22.56 -0.73
C ALA A 201 -8.55 22.94 0.75
N VAL A 202 -7.33 22.76 1.27
CA VAL A 202 -6.96 23.16 2.63
C VAL A 202 -7.10 24.67 2.84
N ILE A 203 -6.62 25.49 1.89
CA ILE A 203 -6.77 26.95 1.94
C ILE A 203 -8.25 27.34 1.97
N ASP A 204 -9.07 26.72 1.13
CA ASP A 204 -10.49 27.04 1.04
C ASP A 204 -11.30 26.60 2.27
N LEU A 205 -10.93 25.44 2.87
CA LEU A 205 -11.52 25.01 4.14
C LEU A 205 -11.12 25.94 5.29
N SER A 206 -9.83 26.31 5.37
CA SER A 206 -9.34 27.24 6.39
C SER A 206 -9.96 28.65 6.27
N ALA A 207 -10.32 29.07 5.06
CA ALA A 207 -11.03 30.32 4.79
C ALA A 207 -12.55 30.23 4.96
N GLY A 208 -13.10 29.06 5.33
CA GLY A 208 -14.55 28.86 5.52
C GLY A 208 -15.35 28.76 4.22
N ARG A 209 -14.70 28.60 3.05
CA ARG A 209 -15.39 28.39 1.76
C ARG A 209 -15.89 26.96 1.58
N LEU A 210 -15.34 26.01 2.35
CA LEU A 210 -15.79 24.63 2.43
C LEU A 210 -16.34 24.37 3.83
N ALA A 211 -17.27 23.43 3.92
CA ALA A 211 -17.86 23.02 5.20
C ALA A 211 -16.98 21.92 5.86
N TYR A 212 -16.48 20.98 5.08
CA TYR A 212 -15.64 19.89 5.56
C TYR A 212 -14.82 19.27 4.41
N MET A 213 -13.82 18.48 4.78
CA MET A 213 -13.10 17.59 3.87
C MET A 213 -12.58 16.36 4.62
N PHE A 214 -12.33 15.28 3.89
CA PHE A 214 -11.59 14.14 4.39
C PHE A 214 -10.15 14.21 3.89
N LEU A 215 -9.19 14.13 4.82
CA LEU A 215 -7.76 14.19 4.53
C LEU A 215 -7.05 13.07 5.28
N ASP A 216 -6.10 12.41 4.62
CA ASP A 216 -5.29 11.36 5.26
C ASP A 216 -4.56 11.88 6.49
N THR A 217 -4.28 10.97 7.44
CA THR A 217 -3.74 11.33 8.75
C THR A 217 -2.38 12.01 8.66
N VAL A 218 -1.54 11.64 7.67
CA VAL A 218 -0.22 12.21 7.48
C VAL A 218 -0.31 13.67 7.04
N ALA A 219 -1.09 13.93 5.99
CA ALA A 219 -1.25 15.29 5.47
C ALA A 219 -2.04 16.19 6.44
N ALA A 220 -2.97 15.61 7.21
CA ALA A 220 -3.77 16.35 8.20
C ALA A 220 -2.95 16.81 9.41
N ALA A 221 -1.91 16.06 9.80
CA ALA A 221 -1.19 16.26 11.06
C ALA A 221 -0.70 17.70 11.25
N GLN A 222 -0.04 18.28 10.25
CA GLN A 222 0.49 19.65 10.33
C GLN A 222 -0.60 20.72 10.49
N HIS A 223 -1.79 20.50 9.89
CA HIS A 223 -2.91 21.44 9.95
C HIS A 223 -3.66 21.35 11.27
N ILE A 224 -3.71 20.16 11.86
CA ILE A 224 -4.28 19.94 13.21
C ILE A 224 -3.35 20.53 14.27
N GLN A 225 -2.03 20.27 14.18
CA GLN A 225 -1.03 20.78 15.12
C GLN A 225 -0.93 22.30 15.11
N SER A 226 -1.01 22.93 13.94
CA SER A 226 -1.02 24.38 13.81
C SER A 226 -2.34 25.02 14.22
N GLY A 227 -3.38 24.25 14.45
CA GLY A 227 -4.73 24.74 14.74
C GLY A 227 -5.44 25.38 13.54
N SER A 228 -4.88 25.27 12.33
CA SER A 228 -5.51 25.81 11.12
C SER A 228 -6.76 25.03 10.69
N LEU A 229 -6.83 23.73 11.04
CA LEU A 229 -8.00 22.88 10.85
C LEU A 229 -8.27 22.06 12.12
N LYS A 230 -9.55 21.72 12.33
CA LYS A 230 -10.01 20.92 13.47
C LYS A 230 -10.53 19.57 12.99
N PRO A 231 -10.02 18.43 13.51
CA PRO A 231 -10.61 17.12 13.28
C PRO A 231 -11.85 16.96 14.16
N ILE A 232 -12.96 16.46 13.59
CA ILE A 232 -14.20 16.16 14.31
C ILE A 232 -14.59 14.69 14.26
N ALA A 233 -13.97 13.92 13.36
CA ALA A 233 -14.05 12.45 13.31
C ALA A 233 -12.84 11.86 12.57
N THR A 234 -12.68 10.53 12.71
CA THR A 234 -11.78 9.74 11.87
C THR A 234 -12.54 8.60 11.19
N THR A 235 -12.08 8.18 10.00
CA THR A 235 -12.61 7.01 9.30
C THR A 235 -11.91 5.71 9.70
N SER A 236 -10.91 5.76 10.60
CA SER A 236 -10.23 4.58 11.14
C SER A 236 -11.20 3.72 11.95
N GLY A 237 -10.96 2.41 12.05
CA GLY A 237 -11.73 1.51 12.91
C GLY A 237 -11.56 1.80 14.41
N GLU A 238 -10.43 2.41 14.79
CA GLU A 238 -10.10 2.78 16.15
C GLU A 238 -9.71 4.25 16.24
N ARG A 239 -9.89 4.84 17.43
CA ARG A 239 -9.45 6.22 17.69
C ARG A 239 -7.93 6.34 17.63
N SER A 240 -7.45 7.47 17.13
CA SER A 240 -6.02 7.77 17.11
C SER A 240 -5.45 7.86 18.51
N LYS A 241 -4.27 7.27 18.75
CA LYS A 241 -3.53 7.46 20.01
C LYS A 241 -3.05 8.90 20.19
N ILE A 242 -2.85 9.64 19.06
CA ILE A 242 -2.39 11.03 19.06
C ILE A 242 -3.56 11.99 19.36
N TYR A 243 -4.77 11.65 18.88
CA TYR A 243 -5.98 12.47 19.06
C TYR A 243 -7.11 11.59 19.63
N PRO A 244 -7.02 11.12 20.89
CA PRO A 244 -7.97 10.15 21.47
C PRO A 244 -9.40 10.72 21.66
N ASP A 245 -9.53 12.04 21.70
CA ASP A 245 -10.82 12.72 21.79
C ASP A 245 -11.58 12.80 20.47
N VAL A 246 -10.91 12.47 19.33
CA VAL A 246 -11.54 12.44 18.02
C VAL A 246 -12.24 11.09 17.83
N PRO A 247 -13.60 11.05 17.75
CA PRO A 247 -14.33 9.81 17.61
C PRO A 247 -14.12 9.18 16.24
N THR A 248 -14.35 7.87 16.13
CA THR A 248 -14.45 7.23 14.83
C THR A 248 -15.84 7.42 14.24
N LEU A 249 -15.96 7.44 12.91
CA LEU A 249 -17.27 7.43 12.26
C LEU A 249 -18.04 6.15 12.59
N SER A 250 -17.35 5.03 12.78
CA SER A 250 -17.95 3.74 13.12
C SER A 250 -18.66 3.73 14.49
N GLU A 251 -18.28 4.61 15.41
CA GLU A 251 -19.02 4.79 16.69
C GLU A 251 -20.43 5.34 16.49
N MET A 252 -20.68 6.04 15.38
CA MET A 252 -22.00 6.63 15.06
C MET A 252 -22.70 5.89 13.94
N PHE A 253 -21.96 5.38 12.99
CA PHE A 253 -22.44 4.70 11.78
C PHE A 253 -21.68 3.39 11.62
N PRO A 254 -22.24 2.24 12.02
CA PRO A 254 -21.61 0.95 11.81
C PRO A 254 -21.17 0.74 10.35
N ASP A 255 -20.10 0.01 10.13
CA ASP A 255 -19.54 -0.31 8.80
C ASP A 255 -19.11 0.92 7.97
N THR A 256 -18.61 1.97 8.64
CA THR A 256 -18.04 3.17 7.99
C THR A 256 -16.54 3.30 8.15
N GLU A 257 -15.84 2.20 8.40
CA GLU A 257 -14.40 2.18 8.40
C GLU A 257 -13.88 2.32 6.96
N ILE A 258 -13.28 3.47 6.64
CA ILE A 258 -12.65 3.72 5.33
C ILE A 258 -11.16 3.87 5.55
N VAL A 259 -10.42 2.85 5.14
CA VAL A 259 -8.98 2.78 5.33
C VAL A 259 -8.28 3.10 4.02
N ALA A 260 -7.35 4.04 4.07
CA ALA A 260 -6.34 4.23 3.06
C ALA A 260 -5.15 3.32 3.36
N PHE A 261 -4.46 2.82 2.35
CA PHE A 261 -3.24 2.08 2.54
C PHE A 261 -2.13 2.57 1.60
N LEU A 262 -0.90 2.50 2.11
CA LEU A 262 0.32 2.68 1.36
C LEU A 262 1.03 1.33 1.27
N SER A 263 1.41 0.96 0.07
CA SER A 263 2.05 -0.32 -0.20
C SER A 263 3.09 -0.17 -1.32
N PHE A 264 3.88 -1.20 -1.55
CA PHE A 264 4.79 -1.25 -2.69
C PHE A 264 4.38 -2.37 -3.62
N SER A 265 4.41 -2.09 -4.90
CA SER A 265 4.06 -3.05 -5.96
C SER A 265 5.16 -3.09 -7.01
N VAL A 266 5.21 -4.20 -7.73
CA VAL A 266 6.04 -4.40 -8.94
C VAL A 266 5.16 -4.88 -10.09
N ALA A 267 5.68 -4.85 -11.32
CA ALA A 267 5.02 -5.47 -12.45
C ALA A 267 4.77 -6.97 -12.16
N ARG A 268 3.65 -7.49 -12.64
CA ARG A 268 3.20 -8.88 -12.37
C ARG A 268 4.21 -9.94 -12.80
N GLU A 269 4.92 -9.68 -13.87
CA GLU A 269 5.89 -10.58 -14.51
C GLU A 269 7.24 -10.64 -13.76
N VAL A 270 7.45 -9.84 -12.72
CA VAL A 270 8.65 -9.92 -11.87
C VAL A 270 8.71 -11.31 -11.22
N PRO A 271 9.87 -12.01 -11.29
CA PRO A 271 10.02 -13.35 -10.72
C PRO A 271 9.59 -13.44 -9.26
N ARG A 272 8.92 -14.52 -8.90
CA ARG A 272 8.36 -14.75 -7.55
C ARG A 272 9.41 -14.60 -6.44
N GLU A 273 10.61 -15.10 -6.66
CA GLU A 273 11.71 -15.02 -5.71
C GLU A 273 12.11 -13.56 -5.41
N ILE A 274 12.11 -12.69 -6.42
CA ILE A 274 12.35 -11.26 -6.25
C ILE A 274 11.20 -10.60 -5.48
N GLN A 275 9.95 -10.99 -5.77
CA GLN A 275 8.79 -10.50 -5.01
C GLN A 275 8.92 -10.86 -3.52
N GLU A 276 9.35 -12.08 -3.20
CA GLU A 276 9.56 -12.57 -1.83
C GLU A 276 10.70 -11.82 -1.12
N ASN A 277 11.81 -11.57 -1.81
CA ASN A 277 12.90 -10.75 -1.28
C ASN A 277 12.47 -9.33 -0.95
N LEU A 278 11.70 -8.69 -1.85
CA LEU A 278 11.13 -7.37 -1.61
C LEU A 278 10.15 -7.39 -0.43
N ASN A 279 9.31 -8.40 -0.32
CA ASN A 279 8.39 -8.57 0.80
C ASN A 279 9.14 -8.67 2.14
N LEU A 280 10.21 -9.46 2.20
CA LEU A 280 11.05 -9.56 3.39
C LEU A 280 11.69 -8.22 3.77
N LEU A 281 12.21 -7.46 2.81
CA LEU A 281 12.78 -6.13 3.04
C LEU A 281 11.74 -5.14 3.60
N ILE A 282 10.54 -5.10 3.02
CA ILE A 282 9.48 -4.20 3.45
C ILE A 282 8.97 -4.59 4.85
N ASN A 283 8.70 -5.88 5.09
CA ASN A 283 8.29 -6.36 6.41
C ASN A 283 9.39 -6.14 7.46
N GLY A 284 10.65 -6.37 7.12
CA GLY A 284 11.79 -6.09 8.00
C GLY A 284 11.87 -4.62 8.40
N MET A 285 11.61 -3.70 7.46
CA MET A 285 11.53 -2.27 7.75
C MET A 285 10.38 -1.96 8.70
N THR A 286 9.16 -2.35 8.32
CA THR A 286 7.95 -1.97 9.05
C THR A 286 7.86 -2.58 10.44
N GLN A 287 8.54 -3.71 10.67
CA GLN A 287 8.62 -4.37 11.99
C GLN A 287 9.81 -3.88 12.83
N SER A 288 10.73 -3.09 12.28
CA SER A 288 11.90 -2.65 13.03
C SER A 288 11.52 -1.70 14.17
N PRO A 289 12.11 -1.86 15.37
CA PRO A 289 11.86 -0.96 16.49
C PRO A 289 12.15 0.52 16.19
N ALA A 290 13.07 0.80 15.27
CA ALA A 290 13.41 2.16 14.85
C ALA A 290 12.35 2.78 13.94
N MET A 291 11.56 1.96 13.21
CA MET A 291 10.55 2.43 12.27
C MET A 291 9.18 2.62 12.94
N GLN A 292 8.82 1.80 13.92
CA GLN A 292 7.51 1.86 14.58
C GLN A 292 7.11 3.27 15.06
N PRO A 293 7.97 4.04 15.78
CA PRO A 293 7.62 5.41 16.19
C PRO A 293 7.42 6.36 14.99
N ARG A 294 8.13 6.13 13.88
CA ARG A 294 7.97 6.94 12.66
C ARG A 294 6.65 6.65 11.98
N LEU A 295 6.24 5.37 11.91
CA LEU A 295 4.93 4.99 11.38
C LEU A 295 3.80 5.56 12.24
N GLU A 296 3.90 5.48 13.56
CA GLU A 296 2.93 6.08 14.47
C GLU A 296 2.82 7.60 14.28
N THR A 297 3.95 8.30 14.14
CA THR A 297 3.96 9.75 13.88
C THR A 297 3.27 10.09 12.55
N LEU A 298 3.38 9.21 11.55
CA LEU A 298 2.68 9.31 10.28
C LEU A 298 1.21 8.84 10.37
N GLY A 299 0.76 8.36 11.51
CA GLY A 299 -0.58 7.81 11.68
C GLY A 299 -0.81 6.52 10.88
N LEU A 300 0.28 5.80 10.59
CA LEU A 300 0.25 4.52 9.89
C LEU A 300 0.27 3.36 10.88
N THR A 301 -0.67 2.45 10.73
CA THR A 301 -0.66 1.15 11.41
C THR A 301 -0.15 0.10 10.43
N SER A 302 0.97 -0.54 10.76
CA SER A 302 1.56 -1.58 9.92
C SER A 302 1.53 -2.94 10.60
N ARG A 303 1.35 -3.98 9.79
CA ARG A 303 1.47 -5.39 10.18
C ARG A 303 2.21 -6.13 9.07
N PRO A 304 3.01 -7.15 9.42
CA PRO A 304 3.66 -7.97 8.41
C PRO A 304 2.59 -8.78 7.67
N LEU A 305 2.67 -8.76 6.35
CA LEU A 305 1.85 -9.60 5.47
C LEU A 305 2.79 -10.30 4.49
N ASP A 306 2.66 -11.61 4.36
CA ASP A 306 3.31 -12.31 3.26
C ASP A 306 2.62 -12.00 1.93
N LEU A 307 3.12 -12.54 0.82
CA LEU A 307 2.56 -12.25 -0.51
C LEU A 307 1.14 -12.82 -0.69
N ALA A 308 0.78 -13.89 -0.02
CA ALA A 308 -0.57 -14.46 -0.07
C ALA A 308 -1.55 -13.60 0.74
N ASP A 309 -1.13 -13.20 1.94
CA ASP A 309 -1.89 -12.30 2.79
C ASP A 309 -2.05 -10.91 2.16
N MET A 310 -1.01 -10.41 1.46
CA MET A 310 -1.11 -9.15 0.69
C MET A 310 -2.16 -9.25 -0.41
N ALA A 311 -2.18 -10.35 -1.16
CA ALA A 311 -3.18 -10.56 -2.21
C ALA A 311 -4.60 -10.64 -1.61
N ALA A 312 -4.78 -11.37 -0.51
CA ALA A 312 -6.04 -11.47 0.21
C ALA A 312 -6.50 -10.11 0.77
N PHE A 313 -5.57 -9.31 1.31
CA PHE A 313 -5.84 -7.96 1.79
C PHE A 313 -6.34 -7.05 0.67
N VAL A 314 -5.63 -6.98 -0.48
CA VAL A 314 -6.06 -6.15 -1.62
C VAL A 314 -7.43 -6.58 -2.14
N GLU A 315 -7.70 -7.90 -2.20
CA GLU A 315 -9.00 -8.39 -2.67
C GLU A 315 -10.14 -8.10 -1.67
N SER A 316 -9.87 -8.16 -0.36
CA SER A 316 -10.86 -7.76 0.66
C SER A 316 -11.21 -6.28 0.57
N GLU A 317 -10.19 -5.43 0.35
CA GLU A 317 -10.40 -4.01 0.15
C GLU A 317 -11.16 -3.73 -1.17
N ARG A 318 -10.89 -4.49 -2.24
CA ARG A 318 -11.63 -4.37 -3.50
C ARG A 318 -13.13 -4.61 -3.32
N LYS A 319 -13.51 -5.64 -2.55
CA LYS A 319 -14.91 -5.92 -2.21
C LYS A 319 -15.53 -4.76 -1.44
N ARG A 320 -14.85 -4.29 -0.40
CA ARG A 320 -15.30 -3.18 0.44
C ARG A 320 -15.51 -1.89 -0.38
N TRP A 321 -14.55 -1.55 -1.24
CA TRP A 321 -14.66 -0.37 -2.10
C TRP A 321 -15.78 -0.46 -3.14
N THR A 322 -16.03 -1.66 -3.68
CA THR A 322 -17.17 -1.91 -4.57
C THR A 322 -18.49 -1.64 -3.86
N GLU A 323 -18.63 -2.07 -2.62
CA GLU A 323 -19.81 -1.78 -1.79
C GLU A 323 -19.94 -0.29 -1.49
N TYR A 324 -18.84 0.40 -1.17
CA TYR A 324 -18.85 1.85 -0.93
C TYR A 324 -19.29 2.64 -2.16
N VAL A 325 -18.80 2.32 -3.33
CA VAL A 325 -19.20 2.98 -4.58
C VAL A 325 -20.68 2.77 -4.85
N ALA A 326 -21.21 1.57 -4.59
CA ALA A 326 -22.64 1.28 -4.73
C ALA A 326 -23.51 2.09 -3.73
N ILE A 327 -23.11 2.16 -2.45
CA ILE A 327 -23.81 2.96 -1.42
C ILE A 327 -23.77 4.45 -1.77
N ALA A 328 -22.61 4.94 -2.22
CA ALA A 328 -22.41 6.34 -2.57
C ALA A 328 -23.07 6.72 -3.92
N LYS A 329 -23.55 5.74 -4.70
CA LYS A 329 -24.14 5.92 -6.04
C LYS A 329 -23.22 6.70 -6.98
N ILE A 330 -21.91 6.46 -6.90
CA ILE A 330 -20.93 7.12 -7.76
C ILE A 330 -20.95 6.44 -9.13
N GLU A 331 -21.19 7.23 -10.18
CA GLU A 331 -21.09 6.75 -11.55
C GLU A 331 -19.68 6.92 -12.10
N LYS A 332 -19.28 6.05 -13.04
CA LYS A 332 -17.96 6.14 -13.69
C LYS A 332 -17.92 7.36 -14.63
N GLU A 333 -16.86 8.12 -14.48
CA GLU A 333 -16.54 9.30 -15.32
C GLU A 333 -15.82 8.93 -16.61
#